data_48c95ba7ec08fd41f5e5d3fa7cf2f5a1
#
_entry.id   48c95ba7ec08fd41f5e5d3fa7cf2f5a1
#
_cell.length_a   1.000
_cell.length_b   1.000
_cell.length_c   1.000
_cell.angle_alpha   90.00
_cell.angle_beta   90.00
_cell.angle_gamma   90.00
#
_symmetry.space_group_name_H-M   'P 1'
#
loop_
_entity.id
_entity.type
_entity.pdbx_description
1 polymer ?
#
loop_
_entity_poly.entity_id
_entity_poly.type
_entity_poly.pdbx_seq_one_letter_code
_entity_poly.pdbx_strand_id
1 'polypeptide(L)'
;SQAFINIGNTEEGKAYMKSELGMSDDQIVWKYKIAEGGGTADAAEDLVGQGCNLIISNSYGHQTYMEEEAEKYPDINFVAMTGDFAAISGLDNFYNAFTAVYQSRYVSGVVAGMKVKELVESGTLTPETQPDSFTADGKVKIGYVGAYNYAEVVSGYTAFFLGVQSVYPDVQMEVMYTNSWFDIDKEGAAAEALIANGAVIIGQHADSTGAPAATQKLKDSGKICYSIGYNIDMLDTAPTAALTSATNVWKVYYKELFEGAQAGSIPQDWCKGYE
;
A
#
# COMPACT_ATOMS: atom_id res chain seq x y z
N SER A 1 -6.89 -1.28 1.67
CA SER A 1 -6.13 -1.60 0.47
C SER A 1 -6.81 -2.69 -0.37
N GLN A 2 -6.43 -2.83 -1.65
CA GLN A 2 -7.03 -3.84 -2.52
C GLN A 2 -6.75 -5.27 -2.03
N ALA A 3 -5.56 -5.51 -1.48
CA ALA A 3 -5.20 -6.80 -0.90
C ALA A 3 -6.12 -7.18 0.27
N PHE A 4 -6.51 -6.20 1.07
CA PHE A 4 -7.46 -6.36 2.16
C PHE A 4 -8.87 -6.72 1.65
N ILE A 5 -9.35 -6.00 0.65
CA ILE A 5 -10.63 -6.25 -0.01
C ILE A 5 -10.65 -7.66 -0.62
N ASN A 6 -9.55 -8.09 -1.23
CA ASN A 6 -9.44 -9.39 -1.84
C ASN A 6 -9.56 -10.54 -0.84
N ILE A 7 -9.02 -10.41 0.39
CA ILE A 7 -9.21 -11.43 1.43
C ILE A 7 -10.69 -11.52 1.84
N GLY A 8 -11.37 -10.39 1.98
CA GLY A 8 -12.75 -10.35 2.44
C GLY A 8 -13.81 -10.68 1.38
N ASN A 9 -13.58 -10.27 0.14
CA ASN A 9 -14.60 -10.28 -0.92
C ASN A 9 -14.43 -11.39 -1.96
N THR A 10 -13.26 -12.02 -2.04
CA THR A 10 -13.05 -13.12 -2.97
C THR A 10 -13.54 -14.42 -2.39
N GLU A 11 -13.95 -15.37 -3.25
CA GLU A 11 -14.29 -16.73 -2.81
C GLU A 11 -13.10 -17.42 -2.14
N GLU A 12 -11.87 -17.09 -2.56
CA GLU A 12 -10.64 -17.58 -1.94
C GLU A 12 -10.47 -17.03 -0.52
N GLY A 13 -10.68 -15.72 -0.31
CA GLY A 13 -10.62 -15.10 1.02
C GLY A 13 -11.70 -15.62 1.96
N LYS A 14 -12.93 -15.81 1.47
CA LYS A 14 -14.01 -16.42 2.24
C LYS A 14 -13.71 -17.89 2.58
N ALA A 15 -13.19 -18.66 1.62
CA ALA A 15 -12.76 -20.03 1.86
C ALA A 15 -11.66 -20.10 2.91
N TYR A 16 -10.68 -19.19 2.87
CA TYR A 16 -9.63 -19.08 3.87
C TYR A 16 -10.20 -18.83 5.29
N MET A 17 -11.10 -17.85 5.45
CA MET A 17 -11.71 -17.57 6.74
C MET A 17 -12.48 -18.77 7.30
N LYS A 18 -13.14 -19.53 6.44
CA LYS A 18 -13.84 -20.77 6.84
C LYS A 18 -12.87 -21.89 7.21
N SER A 19 -11.87 -22.18 6.36
CA SER A 19 -10.96 -23.32 6.54
C SER A 19 -9.94 -23.11 7.66
N GLU A 20 -9.33 -21.92 7.72
CA GLU A 20 -8.23 -21.64 8.64
C GLU A 20 -8.68 -21.00 9.96
N LEU A 21 -9.77 -20.21 9.92
CA LEU A 21 -10.27 -19.51 11.10
C LEU A 21 -11.53 -20.15 11.69
N GLY A 22 -12.09 -21.17 11.01
CA GLY A 22 -13.29 -21.87 11.46
C GLY A 22 -14.55 -21.01 11.51
N MET A 23 -14.59 -19.89 10.77
CA MET A 23 -15.71 -18.96 10.79
C MET A 23 -16.83 -19.43 9.86
N SER A 24 -18.07 -19.21 10.27
CA SER A 24 -19.26 -19.38 9.44
C SER A 24 -19.67 -18.05 8.80
N ASP A 25 -20.46 -18.11 7.73
CA ASP A 25 -20.90 -16.90 6.98
C ASP A 25 -21.70 -15.91 7.85
N ASP A 26 -22.44 -16.43 8.83
CA ASP A 26 -23.26 -15.65 9.76
C ASP A 26 -22.43 -14.94 10.87
N GLN A 27 -21.16 -15.27 11.02
CA GLN A 27 -20.24 -14.63 11.95
C GLN A 27 -19.55 -13.40 11.35
N ILE A 28 -19.72 -13.13 10.05
CA ILE A 28 -19.00 -12.05 9.35
C ILE A 28 -20.00 -11.10 8.71
N VAL A 29 -20.03 -9.85 9.18
CA VAL A 29 -20.86 -8.78 8.63
C VAL A 29 -19.99 -7.80 7.85
N TRP A 30 -20.38 -7.49 6.62
CA TRP A 30 -19.64 -6.61 5.73
C TRP A 30 -20.33 -5.27 5.53
N LYS A 31 -19.54 -4.18 5.62
CA LYS A 31 -19.91 -2.83 5.20
C LYS A 31 -18.95 -2.37 4.10
N TYR A 32 -19.51 -1.91 2.99
CA TYR A 32 -18.74 -1.52 1.81
C TYR A 32 -18.84 -0.04 1.51
N LYS A 33 -17.78 0.50 0.89
CA LYS A 33 -17.75 1.88 0.39
C LYS A 33 -17.97 2.93 1.48
N ILE A 34 -17.47 2.66 2.68
CA ILE A 34 -17.49 3.62 3.77
C ILE A 34 -16.36 4.63 3.51
N ALA A 35 -16.74 5.89 3.28
CA ALA A 35 -15.78 6.96 3.08
C ALA A 35 -15.10 7.35 4.40
N GLU A 36 -13.89 7.88 4.30
CA GLU A 36 -13.21 8.48 5.45
C GLU A 36 -14.03 9.70 5.94
N GLY A 37 -14.44 9.69 7.19
CA GLY A 37 -15.29 10.70 7.82
C GLY A 37 -16.35 10.11 8.74
N GLY A 38 -17.36 10.89 9.12
CA GLY A 38 -18.41 10.51 10.08
C GLY A 38 -19.20 9.25 9.73
N GLY A 39 -19.29 8.89 8.44
CA GLY A 39 -19.91 7.63 8.01
C GLY A 39 -19.18 6.38 8.54
N THR A 40 -17.96 6.51 9.00
CA THR A 40 -17.23 5.43 9.69
C THR A 40 -17.85 5.12 11.05
N ALA A 41 -18.16 6.15 11.85
CA ALA A 41 -18.84 5.99 13.13
C ALA A 41 -20.23 5.34 12.95
N ASP A 42 -21.04 5.87 12.01
CA ASP A 42 -22.37 5.32 11.70
C ASP A 42 -22.31 3.83 11.33
N ALA A 43 -21.30 3.45 10.52
CA ALA A 43 -21.10 2.06 10.11
C ALA A 43 -20.66 1.17 11.28
N ALA A 44 -19.80 1.68 12.16
CA ALA A 44 -19.36 0.97 13.36
C ALA A 44 -20.51 0.78 14.36
N GLU A 45 -21.30 1.81 14.65
CA GLU A 45 -22.51 1.72 15.48
C GLU A 45 -23.51 0.69 14.95
N ASP A 46 -23.73 0.67 13.63
CA ASP A 46 -24.61 -0.31 13.03
C ASP A 46 -24.10 -1.75 13.18
N LEU A 47 -22.77 -1.96 13.08
CA LEU A 47 -22.15 -3.27 13.35
C LEU A 47 -22.28 -3.68 14.83
N VAL A 48 -22.13 -2.73 15.77
CA VAL A 48 -22.39 -2.96 17.20
C VAL A 48 -23.84 -3.39 17.40
N GLY A 49 -24.79 -2.68 16.76
CA GLY A 49 -26.22 -2.99 16.81
C GLY A 49 -26.57 -4.37 16.24
N GLN A 50 -25.77 -4.92 15.34
CA GLN A 50 -25.87 -6.27 14.80
C GLN A 50 -25.20 -7.33 15.67
N GLY A 51 -24.61 -6.95 16.80
CA GLY A 51 -23.97 -7.87 17.75
C GLY A 51 -22.51 -8.21 17.42
N CYS A 52 -21.84 -7.45 16.57
CA CYS A 52 -20.42 -7.62 16.32
C CYS A 52 -19.62 -7.20 17.56
N ASN A 53 -18.66 -8.02 17.96
CA ASN A 53 -17.78 -7.79 19.13
C ASN A 53 -16.33 -7.53 18.72
N LEU A 54 -16.02 -7.59 17.44
CA LEU A 54 -14.76 -7.18 16.81
C LEU A 54 -15.09 -6.43 15.53
N ILE A 55 -14.72 -5.15 15.47
CA ILE A 55 -15.01 -4.26 14.34
C ILE A 55 -13.70 -3.79 13.73
N ILE A 56 -13.55 -4.02 12.42
CA ILE A 56 -12.31 -3.74 11.68
C ILE A 56 -12.62 -2.75 10.56
N SER A 57 -11.88 -1.65 10.52
CA SER A 57 -11.90 -0.71 9.41
C SER A 57 -10.58 -0.74 8.62
N ASN A 58 -10.62 -0.45 7.32
CA ASN A 58 -9.46 -0.68 6.44
C ASN A 58 -8.83 0.60 5.88
N SER A 59 -9.04 1.76 6.49
CA SER A 59 -8.47 3.01 6.00
C SER A 59 -7.86 3.85 7.10
N TYR A 60 -6.75 4.54 6.80
CA TYR A 60 -6.06 5.42 7.73
C TYR A 60 -7.00 6.49 8.33
N GLY A 61 -7.81 7.14 7.50
CA GLY A 61 -8.73 8.19 7.93
C GLY A 61 -9.95 7.69 8.72
N HIS A 62 -10.11 6.38 8.92
CA HIS A 62 -11.16 5.83 9.77
C HIS A 62 -10.79 5.86 11.27
N GLN A 63 -9.50 5.95 11.61
CA GLN A 63 -9.03 5.68 12.97
C GLN A 63 -9.61 6.63 14.03
N THR A 64 -9.79 7.92 13.74
CA THR A 64 -10.40 8.88 14.68
C THR A 64 -11.79 8.43 15.12
N TYR A 65 -12.61 8.04 14.15
CA TYR A 65 -13.98 7.60 14.41
C TYR A 65 -14.06 6.22 15.07
N MET A 66 -13.11 5.34 14.76
CA MET A 66 -12.99 4.04 15.41
C MET A 66 -12.54 4.18 16.86
N GLU A 67 -11.67 5.15 17.19
CA GLU A 67 -11.26 5.49 18.54
C GLU A 67 -12.45 6.04 19.35
N GLU A 68 -13.22 6.97 18.77
CA GLU A 68 -14.44 7.51 19.39
C GLU A 68 -15.47 6.41 19.71
N GLU A 69 -15.64 5.45 18.82
CA GLU A 69 -16.54 4.30 19.04
C GLU A 69 -15.98 3.32 20.07
N ALA A 70 -14.67 3.13 20.15
CA ALA A 70 -14.03 2.31 21.17
C ALA A 70 -14.24 2.89 22.59
N GLU A 71 -14.23 4.22 22.73
CA GLU A 71 -14.57 4.88 24.03
C GLU A 71 -16.03 4.63 24.42
N LYS A 72 -16.97 4.63 23.46
CA LYS A 72 -18.40 4.41 23.73
C LYS A 72 -18.71 2.95 24.11
N TYR A 73 -17.98 2.00 23.54
CA TYR A 73 -18.25 0.57 23.65
C TYR A 73 -17.04 -0.20 24.21
N PRO A 74 -16.71 -0.08 25.50
CA PRO A 74 -15.49 -0.63 26.09
C PRO A 74 -15.41 -2.17 26.06
N ASP A 75 -16.52 -2.86 25.87
CA ASP A 75 -16.59 -4.32 25.78
C ASP A 75 -16.43 -4.85 24.34
N ILE A 76 -16.27 -3.96 23.36
CA ILE A 76 -16.14 -4.29 21.94
C ILE A 76 -14.73 -3.88 21.47
N ASN A 77 -14.07 -4.74 20.70
CA ASN A 77 -12.76 -4.47 20.15
C ASN A 77 -12.85 -3.75 18.80
N PHE A 78 -12.09 -2.68 18.64
CA PHE A 78 -12.02 -1.89 17.43
C PHE A 78 -10.60 -1.91 16.86
N VAL A 79 -10.48 -2.24 15.58
CA VAL A 79 -9.20 -2.29 14.86
C VAL A 79 -9.26 -1.33 13.68
N ALA A 80 -8.43 -0.29 13.68
CA ALA A 80 -8.25 0.59 12.54
C ALA A 80 -6.95 0.21 11.81
N MET A 81 -7.10 -0.34 10.61
CA MET A 81 -5.97 -0.75 9.79
C MET A 81 -5.17 0.46 9.31
N THR A 82 -3.85 0.34 9.29
CA THR A 82 -2.90 1.37 8.82
C THR A 82 -2.88 2.67 9.65
N GLY A 83 -3.52 2.69 10.82
CA GLY A 83 -3.49 3.81 11.75
C GLY A 83 -2.35 3.72 12.76
N ASP A 84 -2.24 4.74 13.62
CA ASP A 84 -1.21 4.88 14.66
C ASP A 84 -1.75 5.44 16.00
N PHE A 85 -3.04 5.77 16.08
CA PHE A 85 -3.63 6.40 17.28
C PHE A 85 -3.71 5.45 18.48
N ALA A 86 -3.81 4.14 18.26
CA ALA A 86 -3.85 3.18 19.35
C ALA A 86 -2.63 3.26 20.29
N ALA A 87 -1.47 3.67 19.76
CA ALA A 87 -0.24 3.84 20.55
C ALA A 87 -0.34 4.94 21.63
N ILE A 88 -1.27 5.90 21.47
CA ILE A 88 -1.42 7.06 22.34
C ILE A 88 -2.83 7.22 22.91
N SER A 89 -3.81 6.44 22.46
CA SER A 89 -5.22 6.55 22.86
C SER A 89 -5.45 6.22 24.35
N GLY A 90 -4.66 5.31 24.90
CA GLY A 90 -4.85 4.78 26.24
C GLY A 90 -6.07 3.85 26.39
N LEU A 91 -6.68 3.42 25.30
CA LEU A 91 -7.82 2.50 25.28
C LEU A 91 -7.34 1.05 25.16
N ASP A 92 -7.88 0.17 26.00
CA ASP A 92 -7.52 -1.26 25.99
C ASP A 92 -8.21 -2.05 24.87
N ASN A 93 -9.23 -1.47 24.22
CA ASN A 93 -10.07 -2.08 23.22
C ASN A 93 -9.92 -1.43 21.82
N PHE A 94 -8.94 -0.56 21.64
CA PHE A 94 -8.63 0.08 20.37
C PHE A 94 -7.24 -0.32 19.87
N TYR A 95 -7.17 -0.78 18.64
CA TYR A 95 -5.96 -1.34 18.03
C TYR A 95 -5.71 -0.73 16.66
N ASN A 96 -4.45 -0.59 16.30
CA ASN A 96 -4.04 -0.37 14.92
C ASN A 96 -3.31 -1.60 14.39
N ALA A 97 -3.36 -1.79 13.09
CA ALA A 97 -2.59 -2.82 12.41
C ALA A 97 -1.87 -2.22 11.22
N PHE A 98 -0.57 -2.39 11.18
CA PHE A 98 0.25 -2.01 10.05
C PHE A 98 1.37 -3.02 9.87
N THR A 99 1.71 -3.32 8.63
CA THR A 99 2.83 -4.22 8.31
C THR A 99 4.10 -3.40 8.16
N ALA A 100 5.26 -4.05 8.34
CA ALA A 100 6.57 -3.44 8.04
C ALA A 100 6.76 -3.32 6.51
N VAL A 101 5.83 -2.63 5.82
CA VAL A 101 5.79 -2.52 4.36
C VAL A 101 7.05 -1.84 3.79
N TYR A 102 7.70 -0.99 4.58
CA TYR A 102 8.98 -0.37 4.20
C TYR A 102 10.06 -1.42 3.86
N GLN A 103 10.03 -2.61 4.48
CA GLN A 103 10.96 -3.69 4.15
C GLN A 103 10.73 -4.22 2.74
N SER A 104 9.48 -4.51 2.37
CA SER A 104 9.14 -4.92 1.00
C SER A 104 9.39 -3.80 0.00
N ARG A 105 9.20 -2.53 0.40
CA ARG A 105 9.57 -1.36 -0.41
C ARG A 105 11.07 -1.31 -0.67
N TYR A 106 11.91 -1.54 0.35
CA TYR A 106 13.35 -1.60 0.17
C TYR A 106 13.74 -2.70 -0.81
N VAL A 107 13.20 -3.90 -0.67
CA VAL A 107 13.46 -5.03 -1.57
C VAL A 107 13.02 -4.70 -3.00
N SER A 108 11.85 -4.11 -3.18
CA SER A 108 11.38 -3.66 -4.51
C SER A 108 12.28 -2.56 -5.10
N GLY A 109 12.86 -1.71 -4.25
CA GLY A 109 13.89 -0.75 -4.62
C GLY A 109 15.18 -1.42 -5.11
N VAL A 110 15.61 -2.50 -4.45
CA VAL A 110 16.76 -3.31 -4.93
C VAL A 110 16.50 -3.84 -6.35
N VAL A 111 15.30 -4.39 -6.61
CA VAL A 111 14.91 -4.86 -7.96
C VAL A 111 14.94 -3.71 -8.98
N ALA A 112 14.42 -2.54 -8.61
CA ALA A 112 14.46 -1.34 -9.46
C ALA A 112 15.90 -0.91 -9.75
N GLY A 113 16.78 -0.90 -8.73
CA GLY A 113 18.20 -0.60 -8.87
C GLY A 113 18.93 -1.58 -9.79
N MET A 114 18.61 -2.87 -9.71
CA MET A 114 19.14 -3.89 -10.62
C MET A 114 18.73 -3.62 -12.07
N LYS A 115 17.48 -3.19 -12.32
CA LYS A 115 17.01 -2.82 -13.65
C LYS A 115 17.70 -1.55 -14.16
N VAL A 116 17.87 -0.52 -13.34
CA VAL A 116 18.63 0.68 -13.72
C VAL A 116 20.06 0.31 -14.10
N LYS A 117 20.73 -0.49 -13.28
CA LYS A 117 22.09 -0.96 -13.54
C LYS A 117 22.19 -1.72 -14.86
N GLU A 118 21.27 -2.67 -15.11
CA GLU A 118 21.19 -3.42 -16.37
C GLU A 118 21.07 -2.49 -17.59
N LEU A 119 20.16 -1.51 -17.53
CA LEU A 119 19.93 -0.58 -18.62
C LEU A 119 21.16 0.27 -18.95
N VAL A 120 21.89 0.73 -17.93
CA VAL A 120 23.10 1.52 -18.11
C VAL A 120 24.28 0.66 -18.59
N GLU A 121 24.53 -0.46 -17.95
CA GLU A 121 25.66 -1.35 -18.30
C GLU A 121 25.51 -1.98 -19.70
N SER A 122 24.27 -2.23 -20.15
CA SER A 122 24.00 -2.71 -21.52
C SER A 122 24.12 -1.63 -22.59
N GLY A 123 24.25 -0.35 -22.20
CA GLY A 123 24.25 0.77 -23.15
C GLY A 123 22.86 1.10 -23.69
N THR A 124 21.79 0.49 -23.17
CA THR A 124 20.40 0.80 -23.53
C THR A 124 20.01 2.19 -23.05
N LEU A 125 20.47 2.59 -21.88
CA LEU A 125 20.23 3.88 -21.26
C LEU A 125 21.56 4.64 -21.12
N THR A 126 21.77 5.65 -21.96
CA THR A 126 22.97 6.50 -21.91
C THR A 126 22.57 7.97 -22.03
N PRO A 127 23.42 8.93 -21.57
CA PRO A 127 23.15 10.35 -21.76
C PRO A 127 22.98 10.78 -23.21
N GLU A 128 23.62 10.05 -24.14
CA GLU A 128 23.55 10.33 -25.58
C GLU A 128 22.22 9.85 -26.20
N THR A 129 21.70 8.70 -25.75
CA THR A 129 20.48 8.09 -26.29
C THR A 129 19.22 8.57 -25.60
N GLN A 130 19.31 8.89 -24.32
CA GLN A 130 18.20 9.29 -23.45
C GLN A 130 18.59 10.46 -22.52
N PRO A 131 18.96 11.65 -23.08
CA PRO A 131 19.48 12.77 -22.27
C PRO A 131 18.51 13.22 -21.16
N ASP A 132 17.19 13.17 -21.42
CA ASP A 132 16.17 13.56 -20.45
C ASP A 132 16.11 12.64 -19.23
N SER A 133 16.63 11.41 -19.33
CA SER A 133 16.67 10.45 -18.23
C SER A 133 17.84 10.65 -17.27
N PHE A 134 18.67 11.63 -17.51
CA PHE A 134 19.80 11.98 -16.66
C PHE A 134 19.67 13.41 -16.11
N THR A 135 20.15 13.60 -14.90
CA THR A 135 20.36 14.95 -14.34
C THR A 135 21.62 15.60 -14.93
N ALA A 136 21.80 16.89 -14.71
CA ALA A 136 23.01 17.59 -15.17
C ALA A 136 24.31 17.05 -14.55
N ASP A 137 24.24 16.43 -13.37
CA ASP A 137 25.35 15.76 -12.68
C ASP A 137 25.42 14.26 -12.96
N GLY A 138 24.67 13.76 -13.97
CA GLY A 138 24.77 12.42 -14.52
C GLY A 138 23.99 11.32 -13.78
N LYS A 139 23.11 11.67 -12.85
CA LYS A 139 22.28 10.69 -12.15
C LYS A 139 21.09 10.26 -12.98
N VAL A 140 20.74 8.98 -12.91
CA VAL A 140 19.53 8.43 -13.56
C VAL A 140 18.29 8.88 -12.80
N LYS A 141 17.29 9.36 -13.54
CA LYS A 141 16.01 9.80 -12.96
C LYS A 141 15.06 8.62 -12.77
N ILE A 142 14.45 8.53 -11.59
CA ILE A 142 13.36 7.63 -11.26
C ILE A 142 12.20 8.43 -10.67
N GLY A 143 10.99 7.89 -10.73
CA GLY A 143 9.78 8.55 -10.25
C GLY A 143 9.03 7.72 -9.23
N TYR A 144 8.21 8.38 -8.42
CA TYR A 144 7.33 7.72 -7.46
C TYR A 144 5.97 8.42 -7.38
N VAL A 145 4.90 7.65 -7.54
CA VAL A 145 3.52 8.14 -7.42
C VAL A 145 3.04 7.87 -6.00
N GLY A 146 2.95 8.92 -5.19
CA GLY A 146 2.46 8.88 -3.83
C GLY A 146 0.99 9.23 -3.72
N ALA A 147 0.27 8.65 -2.75
CA ALA A 147 -1.10 9.03 -2.46
C ALA A 147 -1.15 10.38 -1.72
N TYR A 148 -0.57 10.43 -0.53
CA TYR A 148 -0.52 11.62 0.34
C TYR A 148 0.88 11.81 0.92
N ASN A 149 1.17 13.02 1.39
CA ASN A 149 2.40 13.29 2.14
C ASN A 149 2.25 12.90 3.62
N TYR A 150 1.95 11.61 3.86
CA TYR A 150 1.86 11.03 5.20
C TYR A 150 3.08 10.18 5.50
N ALA A 151 3.37 9.95 6.79
CA ALA A 151 4.53 9.18 7.24
C ALA A 151 4.60 7.77 6.59
N GLU A 152 3.47 7.09 6.43
CA GLU A 152 3.35 5.82 5.73
C GLU A 152 3.92 5.88 4.31
N VAL A 153 3.49 6.86 3.52
CA VAL A 153 3.92 7.02 2.13
C VAL A 153 5.38 7.44 2.05
N VAL A 154 5.78 8.38 2.93
CA VAL A 154 7.15 8.90 3.01
C VAL A 154 8.14 7.80 3.39
N SER A 155 7.84 7.01 4.42
CA SER A 155 8.68 5.87 4.81
C SER A 155 8.81 4.84 3.68
N GLY A 156 7.71 4.60 2.95
CA GLY A 156 7.67 3.68 1.82
C GLY A 156 8.58 4.09 0.68
N TYR A 157 8.46 5.31 0.17
CA TYR A 157 9.33 5.75 -0.94
C TYR A 157 10.77 6.00 -0.49
N THR A 158 10.99 6.36 0.77
CA THR A 158 12.35 6.49 1.31
C THR A 158 13.05 5.14 1.32
N ALA A 159 12.38 4.10 1.83
CA ALA A 159 12.92 2.75 1.82
C ALA A 159 13.16 2.23 0.39
N PHE A 160 12.20 2.47 -0.53
CA PHE A 160 12.37 2.17 -1.94
C PHE A 160 13.61 2.83 -2.53
N PHE A 161 13.78 4.14 -2.31
CA PHE A 161 14.90 4.90 -2.81
C PHE A 161 16.24 4.39 -2.26
N LEU A 162 16.32 4.09 -0.96
CA LEU A 162 17.50 3.49 -0.34
C LEU A 162 17.80 2.11 -0.94
N GLY A 163 16.78 1.32 -1.26
CA GLY A 163 16.93 0.05 -1.95
C GLY A 163 17.54 0.22 -3.35
N VAL A 164 17.06 1.19 -4.14
CA VAL A 164 17.64 1.52 -5.44
C VAL A 164 19.11 1.92 -5.29
N GLN A 165 19.41 2.83 -4.37
CA GLN A 165 20.77 3.32 -4.13
C GLN A 165 21.73 2.24 -3.66
N SER A 166 21.25 1.20 -2.97
CA SER A 166 22.10 0.08 -2.54
C SER A 166 22.69 -0.71 -3.72
N VAL A 167 22.09 -0.63 -4.90
CA VAL A 167 22.54 -1.31 -6.12
C VAL A 167 23.12 -0.34 -7.14
N TYR A 168 22.47 0.81 -7.31
CA TYR A 168 22.90 1.86 -8.23
C TYR A 168 22.78 3.23 -7.54
N PRO A 169 23.89 3.76 -6.96
CA PRO A 169 23.85 4.96 -6.14
C PRO A 169 23.51 6.25 -6.88
N ASP A 170 23.88 6.31 -8.18
CA ASP A 170 23.76 7.52 -8.98
C ASP A 170 22.33 7.67 -9.54
N VAL A 171 21.36 7.84 -8.65
CA VAL A 171 19.95 8.06 -8.95
C VAL A 171 19.41 9.30 -8.28
N GLN A 172 18.42 9.92 -8.93
CA GLN A 172 17.57 10.97 -8.37
C GLN A 172 16.12 10.55 -8.49
N MET A 173 15.36 10.69 -7.41
CA MET A 173 13.92 10.38 -7.40
C MET A 173 13.09 11.66 -7.31
N GLU A 174 12.06 11.74 -8.16
CA GLU A 174 10.98 12.71 -8.08
C GLU A 174 9.72 12.04 -7.57
N VAL A 175 9.02 12.68 -6.63
CA VAL A 175 7.75 12.18 -6.05
C VAL A 175 6.62 13.10 -6.45
N MET A 176 5.55 12.53 -7.02
CA MET A 176 4.29 13.24 -7.31
C MET A 176 3.15 12.67 -6.48
N TYR A 177 2.39 13.55 -5.80
CA TYR A 177 1.25 13.15 -4.98
C TYR A 177 -0.06 13.33 -5.74
N THR A 178 -0.93 12.32 -5.68
CA THR A 178 -2.27 12.36 -6.27
C THR A 178 -3.31 13.00 -5.36
N ASN A 179 -3.01 13.10 -4.06
CA ASN A 179 -3.94 13.46 -3.00
C ASN A 179 -5.21 12.58 -3.01
N SER A 180 -5.00 11.30 -3.29
CA SER A 180 -6.03 10.25 -3.26
C SER A 180 -5.34 8.90 -3.03
N TRP A 181 -5.97 8.00 -2.27
CA TRP A 181 -5.52 6.62 -2.14
C TRP A 181 -5.77 5.81 -3.41
N PHE A 182 -6.85 6.11 -4.12
CA PHE A 182 -7.26 5.38 -5.32
C PHE A 182 -7.87 6.33 -6.35
N ASP A 183 -7.15 6.61 -7.41
CA ASP A 183 -7.61 7.42 -8.53
C ASP A 183 -6.81 7.04 -9.79
N ILE A 184 -7.42 6.18 -10.63
CA ILE A 184 -6.77 5.63 -11.83
C ILE A 184 -6.24 6.73 -12.75
N ASP A 185 -7.04 7.80 -12.95
CA ASP A 185 -6.69 8.87 -13.86
C ASP A 185 -5.54 9.73 -13.32
N LYS A 186 -5.61 10.12 -12.04
CA LYS A 186 -4.54 10.91 -11.42
C LYS A 186 -3.23 10.14 -11.29
N GLU A 187 -3.30 8.86 -10.93
CA GLU A 187 -2.11 8.00 -10.84
C GLU A 187 -1.46 7.80 -12.20
N GLY A 188 -2.29 7.55 -13.24
CA GLY A 188 -1.82 7.47 -14.61
C GLY A 188 -1.18 8.77 -15.10
N ALA A 189 -1.84 9.90 -14.86
CA ALA A 189 -1.30 11.22 -15.24
C ALA A 189 0.01 11.56 -14.52
N ALA A 190 0.13 11.22 -13.23
CA ALA A 190 1.37 11.41 -12.48
C ALA A 190 2.52 10.54 -13.04
N ALA A 191 2.25 9.28 -13.36
CA ALA A 191 3.23 8.40 -13.99
C ALA A 191 3.67 8.92 -15.39
N GLU A 192 2.71 9.35 -16.22
CA GLU A 192 2.99 9.95 -17.54
C GLU A 192 3.88 11.20 -17.39
N ALA A 193 3.59 12.07 -16.42
CA ALA A 193 4.38 13.28 -16.16
C ALA A 193 5.81 12.94 -15.70
N LEU A 194 5.96 12.01 -14.76
CA LEU A 194 7.28 11.56 -14.30
C LEU A 194 8.11 10.96 -15.44
N ILE A 195 7.52 10.14 -16.31
CA ILE A 195 8.20 9.57 -17.48
C ILE A 195 8.53 10.66 -18.50
N ALA A 196 7.65 11.65 -18.70
CA ALA A 196 7.93 12.80 -19.54
C ALA A 196 9.12 13.62 -19.02
N ASN A 197 9.30 13.69 -17.69
CA ASN A 197 10.46 14.32 -17.04
C ASN A 197 11.73 13.45 -17.09
N GLY A 198 11.66 12.26 -17.69
CA GLY A 198 12.79 11.35 -17.91
C GLY A 198 12.90 10.18 -16.94
N ALA A 199 11.95 9.97 -16.04
CA ALA A 199 11.99 8.84 -15.12
C ALA A 199 11.90 7.49 -15.86
N VAL A 200 12.83 6.57 -15.58
CA VAL A 200 12.87 5.23 -16.20
C VAL A 200 12.27 4.13 -15.32
N ILE A 201 12.09 4.41 -14.05
CA ILE A 201 11.38 3.53 -13.10
C ILE A 201 10.28 4.36 -12.42
N ILE A 202 9.08 3.82 -12.33
CA ILE A 202 7.95 4.40 -11.61
C ILE A 202 7.56 3.47 -10.46
N GLY A 203 7.81 3.90 -9.23
CA GLY A 203 7.24 3.28 -8.03
C GLY A 203 5.88 3.90 -7.70
N GLN A 204 5.09 3.24 -6.86
CA GLN A 204 3.81 3.79 -6.40
C GLN A 204 3.51 3.45 -4.93
N HIS A 205 2.79 4.35 -4.29
CA HIS A 205 2.10 4.15 -3.02
C HIS A 205 0.70 4.80 -3.07
N ALA A 206 0.06 4.64 -4.20
CA ALA A 206 -1.36 4.82 -4.43
C ALA A 206 -1.89 3.46 -4.90
N ASP A 207 -3.18 3.21 -4.73
CA ASP A 207 -3.73 1.83 -4.70
C ASP A 207 -4.26 1.35 -6.04
N SER A 208 -4.31 2.20 -7.08
CA SER A 208 -4.90 1.82 -8.36
C SER A 208 -3.90 1.21 -9.33
N THR A 209 -4.42 0.71 -10.44
CA THR A 209 -3.63 0.22 -11.57
C THR A 209 -3.20 1.34 -12.54
N GLY A 210 -3.51 2.61 -12.26
CA GLY A 210 -3.29 3.73 -13.17
C GLY A 210 -1.83 3.94 -13.54
N ALA A 211 -0.93 3.97 -12.54
CA ALA A 211 0.49 4.19 -12.79
C ALA A 211 1.15 3.03 -13.57
N PRO A 212 0.94 1.73 -13.24
CA PRO A 212 1.45 0.63 -14.06
C PRO A 212 0.89 0.61 -15.47
N ALA A 213 -0.42 0.87 -15.65
CA ALA A 213 -1.05 0.88 -16.98
C ALA A 213 -0.49 2.00 -17.89
N ALA A 214 -0.31 3.21 -17.33
CA ALA A 214 0.32 4.31 -18.03
C ALA A 214 1.77 4.00 -18.41
N THR A 215 2.54 3.39 -17.49
CA THR A 215 3.91 2.96 -17.75
C THR A 215 3.96 1.92 -18.86
N GLN A 216 3.07 0.92 -18.85
CA GLN A 216 2.97 -0.09 -19.92
C GLN A 216 2.68 0.54 -21.28
N LYS A 217 1.69 1.42 -21.35
CA LYS A 217 1.31 2.14 -22.58
C LYS A 217 2.50 2.92 -23.16
N LEU A 218 3.25 3.63 -22.31
CA LEU A 218 4.42 4.39 -22.76
C LEU A 218 5.57 3.50 -23.19
N LYS A 219 5.79 2.38 -22.49
CA LYS A 219 6.76 1.36 -22.90
C LYS A 219 6.43 0.76 -24.27
N ASP A 220 5.17 0.43 -24.52
CA ASP A 220 4.70 -0.08 -25.81
C ASP A 220 4.87 0.93 -26.93
N SER A 221 4.88 2.23 -26.61
CA SER A 221 5.20 3.30 -27.56
C SER A 221 6.70 3.51 -27.79
N GLY A 222 7.56 2.68 -27.18
CA GLY A 222 9.01 2.71 -27.34
C GLY A 222 9.79 3.50 -26.28
N LYS A 223 9.13 3.98 -25.22
CA LYS A 223 9.82 4.61 -24.08
C LYS A 223 10.53 3.54 -23.23
N ILE A 224 11.69 3.90 -22.70
CA ILE A 224 12.40 3.09 -21.70
C ILE A 224 11.82 3.41 -20.33
N CYS A 225 10.83 2.64 -19.88
CA CYS A 225 10.23 2.80 -18.58
C CYS A 225 9.70 1.47 -18.03
N TYR A 226 9.73 1.35 -16.69
CA TYR A 226 9.30 0.17 -15.95
C TYR A 226 8.55 0.59 -14.70
N SER A 227 7.71 -0.29 -14.15
CA SER A 227 6.92 -0.02 -12.94
C SER A 227 7.25 -0.97 -11.81
N ILE A 228 7.11 -0.46 -10.59
CA ILE A 228 7.10 -1.20 -9.33
C ILE A 228 5.72 -1.02 -8.73
N GLY A 229 4.95 -2.10 -8.64
CA GLY A 229 3.58 -2.09 -8.16
C GLY A 229 3.44 -2.06 -6.64
N TYR A 230 2.19 -1.95 -6.20
CA TYR A 230 1.80 -1.95 -4.80
C TYR A 230 0.48 -2.71 -4.56
N ASN A 231 0.38 -3.33 -3.41
CA ASN A 231 -0.78 -4.05 -2.88
C ASN A 231 -1.20 -5.32 -3.62
N ILE A 232 -1.11 -5.36 -4.93
CA ILE A 232 -1.48 -6.51 -5.75
C ILE A 232 -0.41 -6.76 -6.82
N ASP A 233 -0.46 -7.93 -7.43
CA ASP A 233 0.32 -8.23 -8.63
C ASP A 233 -0.15 -7.34 -9.79
N MET A 234 0.80 -6.65 -10.44
CA MET A 234 0.53 -5.76 -11.57
C MET A 234 0.92 -6.37 -12.91
N LEU A 235 1.28 -7.66 -12.97
CA LEU A 235 1.70 -8.31 -14.22
C LEU A 235 0.57 -8.37 -15.25
N ASP A 236 -0.68 -8.58 -14.83
CA ASP A 236 -1.82 -8.55 -15.74
C ASP A 236 -2.08 -7.15 -16.34
N THR A 237 -1.77 -6.10 -15.57
CA THR A 237 -1.93 -4.71 -16.01
C THR A 237 -0.76 -4.22 -16.83
N ALA A 238 0.44 -4.63 -16.50
CA ALA A 238 1.68 -4.15 -17.10
C ALA A 238 2.65 -5.31 -17.39
N PRO A 239 2.30 -6.23 -18.31
CA PRO A 239 2.99 -7.52 -18.50
C PRO A 239 4.45 -7.39 -18.90
N THR A 240 4.88 -6.28 -19.48
CA THR A 240 6.28 -6.04 -19.87
C THR A 240 6.94 -4.91 -19.10
N ALA A 241 6.17 -4.05 -18.44
CA ALA A 241 6.68 -2.93 -17.65
C ALA A 241 6.81 -3.24 -16.17
N ALA A 242 5.92 -4.06 -15.58
CA ALA A 242 5.99 -4.42 -14.17
C ALA A 242 7.20 -5.31 -13.88
N LEU A 243 8.02 -4.92 -12.91
CA LEU A 243 9.18 -5.66 -12.44
C LEU A 243 8.84 -6.52 -11.22
N THR A 244 8.15 -5.96 -10.27
CA THR A 244 7.67 -6.57 -9.03
C THR A 244 6.61 -5.68 -8.37
N SER A 245 5.96 -6.20 -7.33
CA SER A 245 5.02 -5.43 -6.51
C SER A 245 5.32 -5.65 -5.02
N ALA A 246 5.37 -4.57 -4.23
CA ALA A 246 5.39 -4.65 -2.78
C ALA A 246 3.97 -4.92 -2.29
N THR A 247 3.76 -6.01 -1.55
CA THR A 247 2.43 -6.43 -1.08
C THR A 247 2.42 -6.71 0.41
N ASN A 248 1.23 -6.68 1.00
CA ASN A 248 0.99 -7.07 2.38
C ASN A 248 0.33 -8.46 2.44
N VAL A 249 0.81 -9.32 3.33
CA VAL A 249 0.23 -10.65 3.54
C VAL A 249 -0.75 -10.61 4.72
N TRP A 250 -1.87 -9.92 4.53
CA TRP A 250 -2.88 -9.67 5.57
C TRP A 250 -3.47 -10.91 6.21
N LYS A 251 -3.49 -12.05 5.52
CA LYS A 251 -4.01 -13.31 6.07
C LYS A 251 -3.29 -13.75 7.35
N VAL A 252 -1.99 -13.46 7.48
CA VAL A 252 -1.22 -13.78 8.71
C VAL A 252 -1.73 -12.94 9.87
N TYR A 253 -1.91 -11.64 9.65
CA TYR A 253 -2.45 -10.74 10.66
C TYR A 253 -3.87 -11.15 11.08
N TYR A 254 -4.75 -11.43 10.13
CA TYR A 254 -6.13 -11.82 10.45
C TYR A 254 -6.20 -13.07 11.30
N LYS A 255 -5.37 -14.07 11.01
CA LYS A 255 -5.31 -15.28 11.83
C LYS A 255 -4.98 -14.94 13.28
N GLU A 256 -3.90 -14.19 13.50
CA GLU A 256 -3.48 -13.79 14.84
C GLU A 256 -4.53 -12.90 15.54
N LEU A 257 -5.14 -11.96 14.80
CA LEU A 257 -6.19 -11.10 15.33
C LEU A 257 -7.40 -11.90 15.83
N PHE A 258 -7.91 -12.83 15.03
CA PHE A 258 -9.08 -13.64 15.41
C PHE A 258 -8.76 -14.62 16.54
N GLU A 259 -7.61 -15.28 16.50
CA GLU A 259 -7.16 -16.15 17.59
C GLU A 259 -6.97 -15.34 18.89
N GLY A 260 -6.39 -14.15 18.82
CA GLY A 260 -6.21 -13.24 19.93
C GLY A 260 -7.55 -12.74 20.49
N ALA A 261 -8.49 -12.36 19.63
CA ALA A 261 -9.83 -11.93 20.06
C ALA A 261 -10.59 -13.05 20.78
N GLN A 262 -10.51 -14.29 20.30
CA GLN A 262 -11.10 -15.45 20.96
C GLN A 262 -10.44 -15.77 22.31
N ALA A 263 -9.13 -15.54 22.41
CA ALA A 263 -8.38 -15.75 23.66
C ALA A 263 -8.47 -14.56 24.64
N GLY A 264 -9.09 -13.45 24.25
CA GLY A 264 -9.16 -12.21 25.05
C GLY A 264 -7.83 -11.46 25.12
N SER A 265 -6.94 -11.64 24.14
CA SER A 265 -5.62 -10.97 24.08
C SER A 265 -5.22 -10.66 22.64
N ILE A 266 -5.75 -9.56 22.08
CA ILE A 266 -5.38 -9.10 20.74
C ILE A 266 -3.94 -8.58 20.75
N PRO A 267 -3.07 -8.99 19.80
CA PRO A 267 -1.69 -8.53 19.75
C PRO A 267 -1.60 -7.03 19.50
N GLN A 268 -0.86 -6.31 20.35
CA GLN A 268 -0.61 -4.87 20.20
C GLN A 268 0.62 -4.56 19.31
N ASP A 269 1.49 -5.54 19.09
CA ASP A 269 2.78 -5.35 18.41
C ASP A 269 2.67 -4.97 16.93
N TRP A 270 1.51 -5.18 16.34
CA TRP A 270 1.19 -4.80 14.96
C TRP A 270 0.97 -3.29 14.76
N CYS A 271 0.99 -2.51 15.85
CA CYS A 271 0.85 -1.05 15.82
C CYS A 271 2.18 -0.31 15.58
N LYS A 272 3.31 -1.02 15.45
CA LYS A 272 4.68 -0.44 15.40
C LYS A 272 5.27 -0.40 13.98
N GLY A 273 4.44 -0.36 12.96
CA GLY A 273 4.86 -0.47 11.58
C GLY A 273 5.65 0.72 11.00
N TYR A 274 5.86 1.77 11.77
CA TYR A 274 6.58 2.98 11.34
C TYR A 274 7.95 3.17 11.96
N GLU A 275 8.36 2.30 12.84
CA GLU A 275 9.65 2.38 13.53
C GLU A 275 10.82 1.94 12.64
#